data_b9ebb0a3ecb4fcc396637e2dca200eae
#
_entry.id   b9ebb0a3ecb4fcc396637e2dca200eae
#
_cell.length_a   1.000
_cell.length_b   1.000
_cell.length_c   1.000
_cell.angle_alpha   90.00
_cell.angle_beta   90.00
_cell.angle_gamma   90.00
#
_symmetry.space_group_name_H-M   'P 1'
#
loop_
_entity.id
_entity.type
_entity.pdbx_description
1 polymer ?
#
loop_
_entity_poly.entity_id
_entity_poly.type
_entity_poly.pdbx_seq_one_letter_code
_entity_poly.pdbx_strand_id
1 'polypeptide(L)'
;PGLAFIPEEIRGNEFNLFGVPRTRDEDASDSGQWGAAFHYVTEGNTDIGVYHAVGHDKKPSLEITYEELFGQRIPVSYRQRYFEDIRGTAVSFTTVIGETNVTGELSILEDTPMVDTSGDPQREDLAKLQIGGTHVLGPGAFWDDVTVSFEGFYANVTSAAERDLIADDYAMGYSVFTTLGYKNVFPGWDFEVPIFFKHDVSGVIQEIQAYSGAKVLSVGLGGFYLNNFRAGIAYSAYFGGDRKNLLRDRDHIAVTLKYSF
;
A
#
# COMPACT_ATOMS: atom_id res chain seq x y z
N PRO A 1 2.32 -1.40 11.92
CA PRO A 1 2.28 -0.07 11.32
C PRO A 1 2.15 1.05 12.34
N GLY A 2 2.37 0.88 13.64
CA GLY A 2 2.27 1.94 14.64
C GLY A 2 3.59 2.36 15.26
N LEU A 3 4.67 1.65 15.03
CA LEU A 3 5.98 1.94 15.63
C LEU A 3 6.90 2.78 14.73
N ALA A 4 6.54 3.02 13.47
CA ALA A 4 7.34 3.81 12.55
C ALA A 4 7.27 5.33 12.81
N PHE A 5 6.38 5.79 13.68
CA PHE A 5 6.26 7.19 14.03
C PHE A 5 6.63 7.40 15.50
N ILE A 6 7.91 7.33 15.83
CA ILE A 6 8.43 7.89 17.06
C ILE A 6 8.69 9.37 16.78
N PRO A 7 7.96 10.32 17.40
CA PRO A 7 8.23 11.75 17.25
C PRO A 7 9.70 12.05 17.52
N GLU A 8 10.28 12.95 16.76
CA GLU A 8 11.70 13.32 16.86
C GLU A 8 12.09 13.82 18.28
N GLU A 9 11.10 14.35 19.01
CA GLU A 9 11.21 14.77 20.42
C GLU A 9 11.47 13.61 21.40
N ILE A 10 11.23 12.36 20.97
CA ILE A 10 11.51 11.14 21.75
C ILE A 10 12.85 10.52 21.30
N ARG A 11 13.44 10.97 20.19
CA ARG A 11 14.78 10.59 19.73
C ARG A 11 15.82 11.19 20.67
N GLY A 12 16.26 10.44 21.63
CA GLY A 12 17.32 10.87 22.56
C GLY A 12 16.94 10.77 24.02
N ASN A 13 15.69 10.63 24.35
CA ASN A 13 15.28 10.17 25.67
C ASN A 13 15.06 8.66 25.58
N GLU A 14 15.70 7.90 26.46
CA GLU A 14 15.65 6.46 26.63
C GLU A 14 14.20 5.97 26.59
N PHE A 15 13.66 5.79 25.38
CA PHE A 15 12.36 5.14 25.23
C PHE A 15 12.58 3.66 25.43
N ASN A 16 12.31 3.20 26.64
CA ASN A 16 12.38 1.80 27.01
C ASN A 16 11.18 1.05 26.39
N LEU A 17 11.33 0.55 25.17
CA LEU A 17 10.41 -0.44 24.63
C LEU A 17 10.63 -1.73 25.43
N PHE A 18 9.58 -2.26 26.07
CA PHE A 18 9.66 -3.41 26.98
C PHE A 18 10.60 -3.21 28.21
N GLY A 19 10.95 -1.98 28.54
CA GLY A 19 11.86 -1.72 29.67
C GLY A 19 13.35 -1.95 29.37
N VAL A 20 13.74 -2.10 28.09
CA VAL A 20 15.13 -2.34 27.67
C VAL A 20 15.70 -1.17 26.86
N PRO A 21 17.04 -0.92 26.92
CA PRO A 21 17.66 0.20 26.25
C PRO A 21 17.67 0.05 24.72
N ARG A 22 17.58 1.18 24.03
CA ARG A 22 17.86 1.27 22.59
C ARG A 22 19.36 1.34 22.36
N THR A 23 19.87 0.50 21.48
CA THR A 23 21.25 0.57 21.00
C THR A 23 21.33 1.39 19.71
N ARG A 24 22.54 1.55 19.15
CA ARG A 24 22.73 2.28 17.91
C ARG A 24 21.97 1.59 16.76
N ASP A 25 21.23 2.38 15.99
CA ASP A 25 20.53 1.90 14.81
C ASP A 25 21.50 1.49 13.71
N GLU A 26 21.04 0.60 12.84
CA GLU A 26 21.72 0.18 11.62
C GLU A 26 21.06 0.88 10.43
N ASP A 27 21.64 2.03 10.06
CA ASP A 27 21.18 2.81 8.92
C ASP A 27 21.62 2.14 7.61
N ALA A 28 20.77 2.26 6.58
CA ALA A 28 21.14 1.81 5.24
C ALA A 28 22.19 2.74 4.61
N SER A 29 22.97 2.19 3.69
CA SER A 29 23.92 2.93 2.87
C SER A 29 23.23 4.01 2.02
N ASP A 30 23.90 5.14 1.81
CA ASP A 30 23.44 6.19 0.90
C ASP A 30 23.63 5.81 -0.60
N SER A 31 24.27 4.67 -0.89
CA SER A 31 24.63 4.21 -2.23
C SER A 31 24.19 2.76 -2.45
N GLY A 32 24.35 2.26 -3.70
CA GLY A 32 24.02 0.89 -4.05
C GLY A 32 22.60 0.72 -4.63
N GLN A 33 21.80 1.76 -4.64
CA GLN A 33 20.45 1.73 -5.21
C GLN A 33 20.50 2.07 -6.70
N TRP A 34 19.85 1.25 -7.52
CA TRP A 34 19.74 1.47 -8.95
C TRP A 34 18.50 0.77 -9.52
N GLY A 35 18.12 1.14 -10.72
CA GLY A 35 17.03 0.48 -11.42
C GLY A 35 17.12 0.68 -12.92
N ALA A 36 16.54 -0.25 -13.66
CA ALA A 36 16.41 -0.20 -15.10
C ALA A 36 14.98 -0.62 -15.50
N ALA A 37 14.47 0.00 -16.54
CA ALA A 37 13.19 -0.31 -17.14
C ALA A 37 13.30 -0.38 -18.64
N PHE A 38 12.57 -1.31 -19.25
CA PHE A 38 12.41 -1.42 -20.68
C PHE A 38 10.93 -1.47 -21.01
N HIS A 39 10.52 -0.69 -22.01
CA HIS A 39 9.15 -0.68 -22.53
C HIS A 39 9.14 -1.02 -24.01
N TYR A 40 8.16 -1.82 -24.40
CA TYR A 40 7.89 -2.15 -25.79
C TYR A 40 6.41 -2.00 -26.08
N VAL A 41 6.08 -1.09 -27.01
CA VAL A 41 4.73 -0.92 -27.50
C VAL A 41 4.54 -1.76 -28.76
N THR A 42 3.60 -2.72 -28.69
CA THR A 42 3.26 -3.60 -29.82
C THR A 42 2.48 -2.84 -30.89
N GLU A 43 2.36 -3.41 -32.10
CA GLU A 43 1.52 -2.87 -33.18
C GLU A 43 0.03 -2.78 -32.77
N GLY A 44 -0.41 -3.61 -31.80
CA GLY A 44 -1.76 -3.59 -31.23
C GLY A 44 -1.95 -2.59 -30.08
N ASN A 45 -1.02 -1.62 -29.90
CA ASN A 45 -1.03 -0.61 -28.83
C ASN A 45 -1.04 -1.21 -27.40
N THR A 46 -0.46 -2.38 -27.23
CA THR A 46 -0.18 -2.94 -25.90
C THR A 46 1.22 -2.51 -25.48
N ASP A 47 1.34 -1.78 -24.38
CA ASP A 47 2.63 -1.48 -23.74
C ASP A 47 3.01 -2.64 -22.82
N ILE A 48 4.19 -3.19 -23.01
CA ILE A 48 4.79 -4.23 -22.17
C ILE A 48 6.01 -3.62 -21.49
N GLY A 49 6.04 -3.65 -20.16
CA GLY A 49 7.13 -3.16 -19.35
C GLY A 49 7.88 -4.30 -18.67
N VAL A 50 9.20 -4.19 -18.59
CA VAL A 50 10.06 -5.05 -17.77
C VAL A 50 10.92 -4.16 -16.89
N TYR A 51 10.94 -4.46 -15.60
CA TYR A 51 11.61 -3.63 -14.60
C TYR A 51 12.51 -4.46 -13.73
N HIS A 52 13.64 -3.90 -13.36
CA HIS A 52 14.48 -4.43 -12.29
C HIS A 52 15.05 -3.28 -11.47
N ALA A 53 14.98 -3.40 -10.16
CA ALA A 53 15.50 -2.41 -9.23
C ALA A 53 16.15 -3.09 -8.02
N VAL A 54 17.20 -2.47 -7.52
CA VAL A 54 17.83 -2.80 -6.25
C VAL A 54 17.74 -1.56 -5.37
N GLY A 55 17.26 -1.73 -4.17
CA GLY A 55 17.06 -0.62 -3.25
C GLY A 55 17.16 -1.04 -1.79
N HIS A 56 17.06 -0.05 -0.92
CA HIS A 56 17.05 -0.25 0.53
C HIS A 56 15.65 0.04 1.07
N ASP A 57 15.26 -0.67 2.11
CA ASP A 57 13.98 -0.41 2.76
C ASP A 57 13.92 1.03 3.28
N LYS A 58 12.78 1.67 3.08
CA LYS A 58 12.50 3.00 3.61
C LYS A 58 11.87 2.97 5.01
N LYS A 59 11.49 1.77 5.47
CA LYS A 59 10.91 1.54 6.79
C LYS A 59 11.88 0.70 7.62
N PRO A 60 12.27 1.14 8.81
CA PRO A 60 13.08 0.32 9.67
C PRO A 60 12.30 -0.86 10.24
N SER A 61 12.93 -2.00 10.31
CA SER A 61 12.48 -3.13 11.12
C SER A 61 12.98 -2.96 12.55
N LEU A 62 12.18 -3.42 13.51
CA LEU A 62 12.58 -3.48 14.92
C LEU A 62 13.32 -4.78 15.15
N GLU A 63 14.59 -4.70 15.50
CA GLU A 63 15.41 -5.87 15.88
C GLU A 63 15.62 -5.87 17.40
N ILE A 64 15.20 -6.96 18.07
CA ILE A 64 15.30 -7.11 19.53
C ILE A 64 16.38 -8.13 19.82
N THR A 65 17.33 -7.75 20.66
CA THR A 65 18.35 -8.67 21.17
C THR A 65 17.84 -9.35 22.43
N TYR A 66 17.95 -10.67 22.47
CA TYR A 66 17.52 -11.48 23.59
C TYR A 66 18.72 -12.19 24.24
N GLU A 67 18.65 -12.38 25.54
CA GLU A 67 19.51 -13.30 26.28
C GLU A 67 18.69 -14.45 26.83
N GLU A 68 19.28 -15.64 26.88
CA GLU A 68 18.66 -16.76 27.55
C GLU A 68 19.01 -16.76 29.04
N LEU A 69 17.99 -16.54 29.87
CA LEU A 69 18.13 -16.59 31.32
C LEU A 69 17.12 -17.61 31.89
N PHE A 70 17.60 -18.63 32.59
CA PHE A 70 16.77 -19.69 33.16
C PHE A 70 15.83 -20.39 32.13
N GLY A 71 16.28 -20.54 30.87
CA GLY A 71 15.49 -21.14 29.81
C GLY A 71 14.40 -20.24 29.24
N GLN A 72 14.44 -18.95 29.54
CA GLN A 72 13.55 -17.95 28.97
C GLN A 72 14.33 -16.93 28.13
N ARG A 73 13.79 -16.55 26.96
CA ARG A 73 14.33 -15.46 26.16
C ARG A 73 13.90 -14.12 26.78
N ILE A 74 14.84 -13.37 27.32
CA ILE A 74 14.61 -12.06 27.94
C ILE A 74 15.17 -10.98 27.01
N PRO A 75 14.36 -9.98 26.58
CA PRO A 75 14.86 -8.88 25.78
C PRO A 75 15.84 -8.03 26.60
N VAL A 76 17.03 -7.77 26.05
CA VAL A 76 18.08 -6.99 26.71
C VAL A 76 18.37 -5.66 26.01
N SER A 77 18.08 -5.56 24.73
CA SER A 77 18.18 -4.31 23.96
C SER A 77 17.37 -4.39 22.69
N TYR A 78 17.18 -3.25 22.03
CA TYR A 78 16.59 -3.17 20.69
C TYR A 78 17.26 -2.09 19.86
N ARG A 79 17.15 -2.22 18.52
CA ARG A 79 17.57 -1.21 17.54
C ARG A 79 16.60 -1.14 16.35
N GLN A 80 16.68 -0.07 15.59
CA GLN A 80 16.09 0.01 14.28
C GLN A 80 17.13 -0.42 13.24
N ARG A 81 16.72 -1.29 12.32
CA ARG A 81 17.56 -1.77 11.22
C ARG A 81 16.87 -1.53 9.91
N TYR A 82 17.57 -0.88 8.97
CA TYR A 82 17.15 -0.74 7.60
C TYR A 82 17.77 -1.85 6.76
N PHE A 83 16.92 -2.64 6.09
CA PHE A 83 17.39 -3.71 5.22
C PHE A 83 17.85 -3.13 3.89
N GLU A 84 19.03 -3.58 3.45
CA GLU A 84 19.66 -3.18 2.18
C GLU A 84 19.45 -4.26 1.11
N ASP A 85 19.70 -3.86 -0.14
CA ASP A 85 19.81 -4.75 -1.31
C ASP A 85 18.54 -5.58 -1.60
N ILE A 86 17.37 -5.04 -1.28
CA ILE A 86 16.09 -5.60 -1.69
C ILE A 86 15.99 -5.48 -3.20
N ARG A 87 15.72 -6.60 -3.88
CA ARG A 87 15.64 -6.68 -5.34
C ARG A 87 14.19 -6.82 -5.77
N GLY A 88 13.77 -5.98 -6.70
CA GLY A 88 12.46 -6.05 -7.32
C GLY A 88 12.58 -6.31 -8.81
N THR A 89 11.89 -7.34 -9.30
CA THR A 89 11.74 -7.61 -10.73
C THR A 89 10.27 -7.68 -11.08
N ALA A 90 9.84 -6.97 -12.13
CA ALA A 90 8.46 -6.96 -12.56
C ALA A 90 8.30 -7.00 -14.06
N VAL A 91 7.20 -7.59 -14.50
CA VAL A 91 6.71 -7.52 -15.88
C VAL A 91 5.29 -6.99 -15.83
N SER A 92 5.00 -5.98 -16.64
CA SER A 92 3.66 -5.41 -16.72
C SER A 92 3.16 -5.34 -18.15
N PHE A 93 1.85 -5.23 -18.31
CA PHE A 93 1.23 -4.83 -19.56
C PHE A 93 0.12 -3.81 -19.32
N THR A 94 -0.09 -2.95 -20.31
CA THR A 94 -1.22 -2.04 -20.38
C THR A 94 -1.76 -2.06 -21.81
N THR A 95 -3.06 -2.27 -21.96
CA THR A 95 -3.73 -2.30 -23.26
C THR A 95 -5.13 -1.74 -23.18
N VAL A 96 -5.70 -1.37 -24.34
CA VAL A 96 -7.08 -0.91 -24.45
C VAL A 96 -7.90 -1.97 -25.19
N ILE A 97 -8.96 -2.45 -24.54
CA ILE A 97 -9.92 -3.41 -25.10
C ILE A 97 -11.28 -2.71 -25.19
N GLY A 98 -11.68 -2.32 -26.39
CA GLY A 98 -12.87 -1.49 -26.57
C GLY A 98 -12.67 -0.11 -25.91
N GLU A 99 -13.49 0.21 -24.92
CA GLU A 99 -13.42 1.46 -24.14
C GLU A 99 -12.78 1.26 -22.75
N THR A 100 -12.18 0.10 -22.54
CA THR A 100 -11.59 -0.27 -21.25
C THR A 100 -10.07 -0.31 -21.35
N ASN A 101 -9.39 0.45 -20.51
CA ASN A 101 -7.97 0.26 -20.25
C ASN A 101 -7.82 -0.95 -19.32
N VAL A 102 -6.97 -1.90 -19.68
CA VAL A 102 -6.68 -3.10 -18.89
C VAL A 102 -5.20 -3.13 -18.58
N THR A 103 -4.85 -3.41 -17.33
CA THR A 103 -3.47 -3.48 -16.85
C THR A 103 -3.24 -4.79 -16.12
N GLY A 104 -2.00 -5.27 -16.14
CA GLY A 104 -1.59 -6.39 -15.31
C GLY A 104 -0.11 -6.30 -14.98
N GLU A 105 0.27 -6.82 -13.82
CA GLU A 105 1.65 -6.87 -13.37
C GLU A 105 1.90 -8.16 -12.59
N LEU A 106 3.04 -8.77 -12.88
CA LEU A 106 3.65 -9.81 -12.06
C LEU A 106 4.97 -9.27 -11.53
N SER A 107 5.14 -9.26 -10.22
CA SER A 107 6.38 -8.80 -9.57
C SER A 107 6.89 -9.82 -8.56
N ILE A 108 8.20 -9.82 -8.39
CA ILE A 108 8.93 -10.59 -7.38
C ILE A 108 9.81 -9.61 -6.63
N LEU A 109 9.67 -9.58 -5.32
CA LEU A 109 10.52 -8.85 -4.39
C LEU A 109 11.34 -9.88 -3.62
N GLU A 110 12.64 -9.85 -3.79
CA GLU A 110 13.58 -10.74 -3.09
C GLU A 110 14.20 -10.00 -1.90
N ASP A 111 14.49 -10.73 -0.85
CA ASP A 111 15.10 -10.21 0.38
C ASP A 111 14.26 -9.17 1.14
N THR A 112 12.92 -9.23 1.01
CA THR A 112 12.00 -8.32 1.71
C THR A 112 11.97 -8.65 3.20
N PRO A 113 12.13 -7.66 4.11
CA PRO A 113 12.08 -7.92 5.54
C PRO A 113 10.66 -8.27 5.99
N MET A 114 10.50 -9.44 6.60
CA MET A 114 9.28 -9.92 7.24
C MET A 114 9.60 -10.38 8.66
N VAL A 115 8.62 -10.33 9.55
CA VAL A 115 8.82 -10.67 10.96
C VAL A 115 8.36 -12.11 11.22
N ASP A 116 9.21 -12.91 11.83
CA ASP A 116 8.88 -14.25 12.27
C ASP A 116 8.05 -14.25 13.58
N THR A 117 7.55 -15.42 13.97
CA THR A 117 6.76 -15.59 15.21
C THR A 117 7.55 -15.35 16.48
N SER A 118 8.88 -15.31 16.40
CA SER A 118 9.77 -14.94 17.50
C SER A 118 9.94 -13.42 17.64
N GLY A 119 9.44 -12.65 16.66
CA GLY A 119 9.58 -11.20 16.60
C GLY A 119 10.86 -10.73 15.90
N ASP A 120 11.62 -11.63 15.31
CA ASP A 120 12.87 -11.32 14.63
C ASP A 120 12.63 -11.03 13.14
N PRO A 121 13.21 -9.95 12.57
CA PRO A 121 13.08 -9.67 11.14
C PRO A 121 13.93 -10.63 10.30
N GLN A 122 13.31 -11.27 9.32
CA GLN A 122 13.90 -12.22 8.38
C GLN A 122 13.79 -11.69 6.95
N ARG A 123 14.66 -12.16 6.03
CA ARG A 123 14.57 -11.87 4.60
C ARG A 123 13.75 -12.94 3.92
N GLU A 124 12.72 -12.53 3.23
CA GLU A 124 11.80 -13.42 2.52
C GLU A 124 11.53 -12.91 1.10
N ASP A 125 11.11 -13.80 0.23
CA ASP A 125 10.74 -13.47 -1.14
C ASP A 125 9.22 -13.41 -1.29
N LEU A 126 8.75 -12.36 -1.95
CA LEU A 126 7.33 -12.08 -2.17
C LEU A 126 7.01 -12.01 -3.65
N ALA A 127 6.17 -12.91 -4.16
CA ALA A 127 5.60 -12.81 -5.49
C ALA A 127 4.23 -12.12 -5.42
N LYS A 128 3.95 -11.22 -6.37
CA LYS A 128 2.69 -10.48 -6.43
C LYS A 128 2.15 -10.41 -7.84
N LEU A 129 0.88 -10.76 -8.01
CA LEU A 129 0.12 -10.59 -9.23
C LEU A 129 -0.92 -9.50 -9.01
N GLN A 130 -1.00 -8.53 -9.92
CA GLN A 130 -2.02 -7.50 -9.94
C GLN A 130 -2.70 -7.49 -11.32
N ILE A 131 -4.02 -7.25 -11.31
CA ILE A 131 -4.80 -7.00 -12.52
C ILE A 131 -5.74 -5.85 -12.23
N GLY A 132 -5.85 -4.94 -13.18
CA GLY A 132 -6.71 -3.78 -13.05
C GLY A 132 -7.34 -3.38 -14.37
N GLY A 133 -8.31 -2.48 -14.27
CA GLY A 133 -8.92 -1.89 -15.45
C GLY A 133 -9.65 -0.61 -15.10
N THR A 134 -9.77 0.27 -16.12
CA THR A 134 -10.53 1.50 -16.04
C THR A 134 -11.44 1.60 -17.26
N HIS A 135 -12.72 1.79 -17.01
CA HIS A 135 -13.75 1.95 -18.02
C HIS A 135 -14.46 3.29 -17.82
N VAL A 136 -14.69 4.01 -18.96
CA VAL A 136 -15.42 5.25 -18.95
C VAL A 136 -16.77 5.03 -19.60
N LEU A 137 -17.85 5.24 -18.83
CA LEU A 137 -19.21 5.19 -19.30
C LEU A 137 -19.66 6.61 -19.68
N GLY A 138 -20.27 6.74 -20.83
CA GLY A 138 -20.87 8.00 -21.29
C GLY A 138 -22.11 8.43 -20.48
N PRO A 139 -22.83 9.44 -20.94
CA PRO A 139 -24.00 9.98 -20.26
C PRO A 139 -25.07 8.93 -19.99
N GLY A 140 -25.64 8.97 -18.81
CA GLY A 140 -26.74 8.12 -18.36
C GLY A 140 -27.95 8.94 -17.90
N ALA A 141 -28.95 8.26 -17.31
CA ALA A 141 -30.16 8.93 -16.82
C ALA A 141 -29.90 9.81 -15.58
N PHE A 142 -28.81 9.56 -14.85
CA PHE A 142 -28.53 10.20 -13.55
C PHE A 142 -27.11 10.77 -13.44
N TRP A 143 -26.33 10.76 -14.51
CA TRP A 143 -24.95 11.28 -14.55
C TRP A 143 -24.58 11.72 -15.96
N ASP A 144 -23.61 12.59 -16.09
CA ASP A 144 -23.06 13.01 -17.37
C ASP A 144 -21.90 12.12 -17.83
N ASP A 145 -21.09 11.62 -16.89
CA ASP A 145 -20.06 10.62 -17.11
C ASP A 145 -19.84 9.76 -15.86
N VAL A 146 -19.34 8.55 -16.07
CA VAL A 146 -18.90 7.66 -14.98
C VAL A 146 -17.58 7.03 -15.35
N THR A 147 -16.63 7.12 -14.46
CA THR A 147 -15.38 6.34 -14.54
C THR A 147 -15.41 5.25 -13.47
N VAL A 148 -15.19 4.01 -13.88
CA VAL A 148 -15.05 2.86 -12.97
C VAL A 148 -13.64 2.29 -13.12
N SER A 149 -12.89 2.22 -12.04
CA SER A 149 -11.61 1.53 -11.98
C SER A 149 -11.71 0.36 -11.01
N PHE A 150 -11.12 -0.75 -11.38
CA PHE A 150 -11.03 -1.97 -10.59
C PHE A 150 -9.57 -2.39 -10.51
N GLU A 151 -9.14 -2.89 -9.35
CA GLU A 151 -7.85 -3.53 -9.16
C GLU A 151 -8.02 -4.74 -8.24
N GLY A 152 -7.43 -5.87 -8.62
CA GLY A 152 -7.31 -7.06 -7.79
C GLY A 152 -5.85 -7.44 -7.62
N PHE A 153 -5.49 -7.99 -6.47
CA PHE A 153 -4.15 -8.49 -6.20
C PHE A 153 -4.18 -9.87 -5.53
N TYR A 154 -3.14 -10.62 -5.81
CA TYR A 154 -2.75 -11.82 -5.08
C TYR A 154 -1.26 -11.74 -4.80
N ALA A 155 -0.86 -11.98 -3.56
CA ALA A 155 0.52 -12.02 -3.14
C ALA A 155 0.80 -13.33 -2.40
N ASN A 156 2.01 -13.86 -2.58
CA ASN A 156 2.46 -15.10 -1.96
C ASN A 156 3.91 -14.98 -1.50
N VAL A 157 4.18 -15.37 -0.26
CA VAL A 157 5.54 -15.49 0.28
C VAL A 157 6.12 -16.81 -0.23
N THR A 158 7.16 -16.75 -1.06
CA THR A 158 7.66 -17.92 -1.79
C THR A 158 8.80 -18.63 -1.10
N SER A 159 9.49 -17.97 -0.16
CA SER A 159 10.66 -18.50 0.56
C SER A 159 10.35 -19.00 1.98
N ALA A 160 9.18 -18.68 2.54
CA ALA A 160 8.81 -18.96 3.92
C ALA A 160 8.49 -20.43 4.25
N ALA A 161 8.59 -21.37 3.30
CA ALA A 161 8.18 -22.77 3.47
C ALA A 161 8.84 -23.51 4.67
N GLU A 162 9.85 -22.91 5.30
CA GLU A 162 10.58 -23.48 6.43
C GLU A 162 10.56 -22.58 7.69
N ARG A 163 9.79 -21.46 7.67
CA ARG A 163 9.79 -20.48 8.75
C ARG A 163 8.39 -20.10 9.17
N ASP A 164 8.19 -19.98 10.46
CA ASP A 164 6.94 -19.49 11.03
C ASP A 164 6.94 -17.95 11.02
N LEU A 165 6.29 -17.33 10.03
CA LEU A 165 6.12 -15.90 9.95
C LEU A 165 4.87 -15.44 10.72
N ILE A 166 4.85 -14.17 11.15
CA ILE A 166 3.63 -13.51 11.62
C ILE A 166 2.68 -13.26 10.43
N ALA A 167 3.23 -13.04 9.24
CA ALA A 167 2.47 -12.96 7.99
C ALA A 167 1.88 -14.33 7.63
N ASP A 168 0.72 -14.32 6.97
CA ASP A 168 0.22 -15.52 6.29
C ASP A 168 1.04 -15.77 5.01
N ASP A 169 1.03 -17.01 4.49
CA ASP A 169 1.77 -17.39 3.29
C ASP A 169 1.27 -16.64 2.04
N TYR A 170 0.05 -16.15 2.07
CA TYR A 170 -0.56 -15.39 0.97
C TYR A 170 -1.50 -14.31 1.48
N ALA A 171 -1.76 -13.36 0.59
CA ALA A 171 -2.83 -12.38 0.79
C ALA A 171 -3.48 -12.06 -0.55
N MET A 172 -4.79 -11.78 -0.52
CA MET A 172 -5.53 -11.34 -1.70
C MET A 172 -6.61 -10.32 -1.34
N GLY A 173 -6.87 -9.44 -2.28
CA GLY A 173 -7.89 -8.42 -2.12
C GLY A 173 -8.21 -7.72 -3.42
N TYR A 174 -9.14 -6.78 -3.34
CA TYR A 174 -9.52 -5.94 -4.46
C TYR A 174 -9.94 -4.55 -4.01
N SER A 175 -9.91 -3.62 -4.96
CA SER A 175 -10.48 -2.29 -4.80
C SER A 175 -11.31 -1.91 -6.02
N VAL A 176 -12.32 -1.08 -5.79
CA VAL A 176 -13.12 -0.45 -6.83
C VAL A 176 -13.18 1.05 -6.54
N PHE A 177 -12.90 1.84 -7.55
CA PHE A 177 -13.06 3.29 -7.51
C PHE A 177 -14.03 3.72 -8.60
N THR A 178 -15.06 4.46 -8.22
CA THR A 178 -16.06 4.99 -9.15
C THR A 178 -16.19 6.49 -8.94
N THR A 179 -16.19 7.24 -10.03
CA THR A 179 -16.49 8.67 -10.00
C THR A 179 -17.71 8.93 -10.87
N LEU A 180 -18.77 9.51 -10.31
CA LEU A 180 -19.92 9.99 -11.02
C LEU A 180 -19.71 11.48 -11.30
N GLY A 181 -19.75 11.88 -12.56
CA GLY A 181 -19.57 13.26 -12.99
C GLY A 181 -20.90 13.95 -13.34
N TYR A 182 -21.04 15.20 -12.94
CA TYR A 182 -22.19 16.06 -13.18
C TYR A 182 -21.71 17.42 -13.69
N LYS A 183 -22.01 17.72 -14.94
CA LYS A 183 -21.51 18.93 -15.60
C LYS A 183 -22.52 20.07 -15.54
N ASN A 184 -22.02 21.26 -15.28
CA ASN A 184 -22.79 22.50 -15.33
C ASN A 184 -24.14 22.45 -14.55
N VAL A 185 -24.12 21.80 -13.38
CA VAL A 185 -25.29 21.68 -12.48
C VAL A 185 -25.82 23.06 -12.09
N PHE A 186 -24.91 24.01 -11.87
CA PHE A 186 -25.15 25.45 -11.79
C PHE A 186 -24.18 26.15 -12.74
N PRO A 187 -24.48 27.36 -13.22
CA PRO A 187 -23.61 28.09 -14.12
C PRO A 187 -22.16 28.15 -13.65
N GLY A 188 -21.26 27.48 -14.37
CA GLY A 188 -19.83 27.40 -14.09
C GLY A 188 -19.43 26.36 -13.02
N TRP A 189 -20.38 25.59 -12.48
CA TRP A 189 -20.09 24.55 -11.49
C TRP A 189 -20.28 23.14 -12.06
N ASP A 190 -19.22 22.35 -11.98
CA ASP A 190 -19.25 20.90 -12.15
C ASP A 190 -19.14 20.22 -10.78
N PHE A 191 -19.76 19.05 -10.65
CA PHE A 191 -19.68 18.24 -9.45
C PHE A 191 -19.19 16.82 -9.76
N GLU A 192 -18.60 16.18 -8.76
CA GLU A 192 -18.26 14.77 -8.83
C GLU A 192 -18.59 14.06 -7.51
N VAL A 193 -18.95 12.79 -7.61
CA VAL A 193 -19.14 11.91 -6.45
C VAL A 193 -18.14 10.74 -6.57
N PRO A 194 -16.95 10.85 -5.96
CA PRO A 194 -16.02 9.75 -5.86
C PRO A 194 -16.49 8.75 -4.80
N ILE A 195 -16.44 7.46 -5.15
CA ILE A 195 -16.73 6.32 -4.28
C ILE A 195 -15.57 5.35 -4.38
N PHE A 196 -14.95 5.03 -3.27
CA PHE A 196 -13.88 4.05 -3.17
C PHE A 196 -14.25 2.93 -2.22
N PHE A 197 -14.05 1.70 -2.63
CA PHE A 197 -14.18 0.53 -1.80
C PHE A 197 -12.95 -0.37 -1.94
N LYS A 198 -12.38 -0.80 -0.82
CA LYS A 198 -11.30 -1.80 -0.76
C LYS A 198 -11.73 -2.93 0.17
N HIS A 199 -11.39 -4.16 -0.18
CA HIS A 199 -11.58 -5.34 0.65
C HIS A 199 -10.33 -6.25 0.55
N ASP A 200 -9.64 -6.41 1.67
CA ASP A 200 -8.61 -7.43 1.85
C ASP A 200 -9.34 -8.74 2.20
N VAL A 201 -9.53 -9.60 1.20
CA VAL A 201 -10.43 -10.76 1.30
C VAL A 201 -9.87 -11.82 2.24
N SER A 202 -8.58 -12.13 2.11
CA SER A 202 -7.92 -13.18 2.88
C SER A 202 -6.42 -12.93 2.97
N GLY A 203 -5.82 -13.46 4.03
CA GLY A 203 -4.39 -13.38 4.31
C GLY A 203 -3.96 -12.06 4.95
N VAL A 204 -2.82 -12.10 5.64
CA VAL A 204 -2.19 -10.95 6.27
C VAL A 204 -0.74 -10.89 5.82
N ILE A 205 -0.38 -9.86 5.06
CA ILE A 205 0.99 -9.52 4.70
C ILE A 205 1.17 -8.03 4.98
N GLN A 206 1.90 -7.69 6.03
CA GLN A 206 2.04 -6.32 6.54
C GLN A 206 2.80 -5.41 5.57
N GLU A 207 3.74 -5.95 4.83
CA GLU A 207 4.61 -5.26 3.87
C GLU A 207 3.80 -4.63 2.74
N ILE A 208 2.71 -5.29 2.33
CA ILE A 208 1.76 -4.77 1.32
C ILE A 208 0.48 -4.20 1.96
N GLN A 209 0.43 -4.09 3.28
CA GLN A 209 -0.71 -3.57 4.04
C GLN A 209 -2.03 -4.33 3.77
N ALA A 210 -1.93 -5.66 3.59
CA ALA A 210 -3.08 -6.55 3.49
C ALA A 210 -3.43 -7.12 4.87
N TYR A 211 -4.69 -6.97 5.26
CA TYR A 211 -5.21 -7.42 6.58
C TYR A 211 -6.52 -8.14 6.38
N SER A 212 -6.53 -9.46 6.48
CA SER A 212 -7.67 -10.34 6.23
C SER A 212 -9.00 -9.80 6.77
N GLY A 213 -9.98 -9.65 5.88
CA GLY A 213 -11.32 -9.14 6.20
C GLY A 213 -11.42 -7.62 6.37
N ALA A 214 -10.30 -6.87 6.27
CA ALA A 214 -10.32 -5.42 6.39
C ALA A 214 -10.99 -4.77 5.17
N LYS A 215 -11.80 -3.74 5.43
CA LYS A 215 -12.54 -2.99 4.42
C LYS A 215 -12.40 -1.50 4.64
N VAL A 216 -12.40 -0.78 3.53
CA VAL A 216 -12.47 0.68 3.51
C VAL A 216 -13.59 1.07 2.56
N LEU A 217 -14.47 1.96 2.99
CA LEU A 217 -15.44 2.64 2.14
C LEU A 217 -15.22 4.15 2.28
N SER A 218 -15.00 4.82 1.17
CA SER A 218 -14.94 6.28 1.14
C SER A 218 -15.95 6.81 0.14
N VAL A 219 -16.72 7.82 0.55
CA VAL A 219 -17.69 8.53 -0.31
C VAL A 219 -17.45 10.02 -0.17
N GLY A 220 -17.36 10.71 -1.28
CA GLY A 220 -17.11 12.14 -1.32
C GLY A 220 -18.08 12.90 -2.20
N LEU A 221 -18.00 14.22 -2.09
CA LEU A 221 -18.61 15.19 -3.00
C LEU A 221 -17.55 16.25 -3.30
N GLY A 222 -17.24 16.42 -4.58
CA GLY A 222 -16.36 17.47 -5.09
C GLY A 222 -17.14 18.47 -5.93
N GLY A 223 -16.79 19.75 -5.84
CA GLY A 223 -17.31 20.84 -6.67
C GLY A 223 -16.17 21.61 -7.33
N PHE A 224 -16.32 21.93 -8.60
CA PHE A 224 -15.34 22.69 -9.42
C PHE A 224 -16.03 23.92 -9.98
N TYR A 225 -15.48 25.09 -9.73
CA TYR A 225 -15.97 26.33 -10.29
C TYR A 225 -14.96 26.89 -11.29
N LEU A 226 -15.40 27.03 -12.55
CA LEU A 226 -14.63 27.58 -13.67
C LEU A 226 -13.19 27.01 -13.77
N ASN A 227 -12.96 25.76 -13.35
CA ASN A 227 -11.67 25.08 -13.28
C ASN A 227 -10.62 25.73 -12.36
N ASN A 228 -10.93 26.83 -11.68
CA ASN A 228 -10.01 27.58 -10.84
C ASN A 228 -10.18 27.27 -9.37
N PHE A 229 -11.41 26.99 -8.93
CA PHE A 229 -11.71 26.68 -7.54
C PHE A 229 -12.24 25.26 -7.42
N ARG A 230 -11.71 24.53 -6.45
CA ARG A 230 -12.18 23.18 -6.07
C ARG A 230 -12.48 23.16 -4.58
N ALA A 231 -13.65 22.66 -4.23
CA ALA A 231 -14.00 22.31 -2.86
C ALA A 231 -14.45 20.84 -2.81
N GLY A 232 -14.13 20.17 -1.73
CA GLY A 232 -14.53 18.75 -1.56
C GLY A 232 -14.67 18.37 -0.11
N ILE A 233 -15.56 17.41 0.13
CA ILE A 233 -15.74 16.73 1.39
C ILE A 233 -15.81 15.24 1.13
N ALA A 234 -15.15 14.43 1.96
CA ALA A 234 -15.22 12.98 1.89
C ALA A 234 -15.30 12.37 3.30
N TYR A 235 -16.06 11.32 3.44
CA TYR A 235 -16.09 10.46 4.62
C TYR A 235 -15.45 9.12 4.27
N SER A 236 -14.56 8.64 5.14
CA SER A 236 -13.93 7.34 5.02
C SER A 236 -14.21 6.51 6.27
N ALA A 237 -14.76 5.31 6.05
CA ALA A 237 -15.05 4.33 7.09
C ALA A 237 -14.07 3.15 6.96
N TYR A 238 -13.52 2.70 8.09
CA TYR A 238 -12.62 1.56 8.20
C TYR A 238 -13.26 0.48 9.06
N PHE A 239 -13.53 -0.68 8.51
CA PHE A 239 -14.29 -1.73 9.20
C PHE A 239 -13.84 -3.14 8.79
N GLY A 240 -14.31 -4.14 9.51
CA GLY A 240 -13.92 -5.54 9.29
C GLY A 240 -12.49 -5.84 9.73
N GLY A 241 -12.02 -7.06 9.47
CA GLY A 241 -10.67 -7.51 9.77
C GLY A 241 -10.35 -7.70 11.26
N ASP A 242 -11.33 -7.57 12.13
CA ASP A 242 -11.21 -7.74 13.59
C ASP A 242 -9.98 -7.01 14.18
N ARG A 243 -9.24 -7.66 15.08
CA ARG A 243 -8.03 -7.10 15.71
C ARG A 243 -6.83 -6.99 14.76
N LYS A 244 -6.88 -7.66 13.60
CA LYS A 244 -5.82 -7.61 12.58
C LYS A 244 -5.86 -6.28 11.79
N ASN A 245 -7.02 -5.63 11.70
CA ASN A 245 -7.15 -4.33 11.05
C ASN A 245 -6.76 -3.20 12.00
N LEU A 246 -5.56 -2.67 11.83
CA LEU A 246 -5.01 -1.59 12.65
C LEU A 246 -5.63 -0.21 12.39
N LEU A 247 -6.38 -0.07 11.30
CA LEU A 247 -7.10 1.15 10.93
C LEU A 247 -8.58 1.12 11.36
N ARG A 248 -9.05 0.00 11.87
CA ARG A 248 -10.40 -0.12 12.39
C ARG A 248 -10.69 1.00 13.40
N ASP A 249 -11.88 1.58 13.34
CA ASP A 249 -12.31 2.70 14.18
C ASP A 249 -11.54 4.03 13.93
N ARG A 250 -10.86 4.16 12.76
CA ARG A 250 -10.21 5.40 12.34
C ARG A 250 -10.99 6.15 11.27
N ASP A 251 -12.29 6.08 11.36
CA ASP A 251 -13.19 6.83 10.49
C ASP A 251 -12.91 8.33 10.56
N HIS A 252 -12.95 8.98 9.42
CA HIS A 252 -12.67 10.41 9.38
C HIS A 252 -13.42 11.13 8.26
N ILE A 253 -13.56 12.44 8.43
CA ILE A 253 -14.02 13.36 7.41
C ILE A 253 -12.83 14.19 6.95
N ALA A 254 -12.63 14.28 5.64
CA ALA A 254 -11.65 15.16 5.02
C ALA A 254 -12.36 16.30 4.27
N VAL A 255 -11.84 17.52 4.40
CA VAL A 255 -12.28 18.70 3.64
C VAL A 255 -11.11 19.22 2.84
N THR A 256 -11.32 19.48 1.56
CA THR A 256 -10.30 20.00 0.65
C THR A 256 -10.78 21.29 0.03
N LEU A 257 -9.91 22.32 0.02
CA LEU A 257 -10.12 23.57 -0.70
C LEU A 257 -8.86 23.86 -1.52
N LYS A 258 -9.02 24.11 -2.80
CA LYS A 258 -7.93 24.45 -3.72
C LYS A 258 -8.33 25.59 -4.63
N TYR A 259 -7.46 26.58 -4.77
CA TYR A 259 -7.58 27.64 -5.77
C TYR A 259 -6.33 27.67 -6.64
N SER A 260 -6.53 27.77 -7.96
CA SER A 260 -5.45 27.89 -8.96
C SER A 260 -5.58 29.23 -9.65
N PHE A 261 -4.52 30.03 -9.69
CA PHE A 261 -4.44 31.36 -10.29
C PHE A 261 -3.45 31.37 -11.45
#